data_b7c405d6abe0ba23e0a05c4d28e02199
#
_entry.id   b7c405d6abe0ba23e0a05c4d28e02199
#
_cell.length_a   1.000
_cell.length_b   1.000
_cell.length_c   1.000
_cell.angle_alpha   90.00
_cell.angle_beta   90.00
_cell.angle_gamma   90.00
#
_symmetry.space_group_name_H-M   'P 1'
#
loop_
_entity.id
_entity.type
_entity.pdbx_description
1 polymer ?
#
loop_
_entity_poly.entity_id
_entity_poly.type
_entity_poly.pdbx_seq_one_letter_code
_entity_poly.pdbx_strand_id
1 'polypeptide(L)'
;AGHPGWSTRDAAFTTARGMLVTPCHQYPLGFLMPPGKRQELLNWAAASRAWILEDDYDGELRYDGEPYPALASLDKDRGSVVNLGNFTKMIYPGFNLGYLIAPRGLAKHFEGAKLLNDRHASEVHQVIMSEFIAGGFYEAHIRRLKKLYESRRSTLIAELDRHLAPYGRVVPCHQ
;
A
#
# COMPACT_ATOMS: atom_id res chain seq x y z
N ALA A 1 -14.71 15.40 1.41
CA ALA A 1 -13.71 15.72 0.38
C ALA A 1 -13.68 14.53 -0.60
N GLY A 2 -14.05 14.80 -1.89
CA GLY A 2 -14.16 13.75 -2.89
C GLY A 2 -12.78 13.25 -3.34
N HIS A 3 -12.68 11.96 -3.57
CA HIS A 3 -11.59 11.32 -4.30
C HIS A 3 -11.37 12.05 -5.64
N PRO A 4 -10.14 12.34 -6.06
CA PRO A 4 -9.90 12.91 -7.38
C PRO A 4 -10.60 12.05 -8.43
N GLY A 5 -11.48 12.70 -9.20
CA GLY A 5 -12.40 12.02 -10.09
C GLY A 5 -11.73 11.51 -11.36
N TRP A 6 -11.04 10.35 -11.29
CA TRP A 6 -10.65 9.59 -12.46
C TRP A 6 -11.72 8.54 -12.80
N SER A 7 -11.81 8.20 -14.05
CA SER A 7 -12.66 7.12 -14.56
C SER A 7 -11.85 6.25 -15.51
N THR A 8 -12.09 4.95 -15.49
CA THR A 8 -11.50 4.03 -16.47
C THR A 8 -11.97 4.32 -17.92
N ARG A 9 -12.93 5.25 -18.08
CA ARG A 9 -13.37 5.78 -19.38
C ARG A 9 -12.50 6.93 -19.90
N ASP A 10 -11.60 7.48 -19.06
CA ASP A 10 -10.71 8.54 -19.48
C ASP A 10 -9.72 8.03 -20.55
N ALA A 11 -9.34 8.90 -21.49
CA ALA A 11 -8.51 8.53 -22.62
C ALA A 11 -7.18 7.86 -22.24
N ALA A 12 -6.61 8.22 -21.09
CA ALA A 12 -5.38 7.59 -20.59
C ALA A 12 -5.51 6.07 -20.34
N PHE A 13 -6.71 5.59 -20.01
CA PHE A 13 -6.96 4.17 -19.77
C PHE A 13 -7.08 3.33 -21.04
N THR A 14 -7.32 3.94 -22.20
CA THR A 14 -7.52 3.22 -23.47
C THR A 14 -6.24 2.57 -24.01
N THR A 15 -5.09 3.19 -23.73
CA THR A 15 -3.77 2.75 -24.22
C THR A 15 -2.85 2.24 -23.11
N ALA A 16 -3.20 2.48 -21.85
CA ALA A 16 -2.39 2.06 -20.71
C ALA A 16 -2.28 0.53 -20.64
N ARG A 17 -1.08 0.04 -20.34
CA ARG A 17 -0.78 -1.38 -20.11
C ARG A 17 -0.49 -1.69 -18.65
N GLY A 18 -0.41 -0.68 -17.82
CA GLY A 18 -0.21 -0.81 -16.38
C GLY A 18 -0.58 0.48 -15.67
N MET A 19 -0.90 0.34 -14.40
CA MET A 19 -1.22 1.45 -13.50
C MET A 19 -0.62 1.22 -12.13
N LEU A 20 0.13 2.20 -11.63
CA LEU A 20 0.60 2.22 -10.25
C LEU A 20 -0.43 2.94 -9.38
N VAL A 21 -0.83 2.31 -8.29
CA VAL A 21 -1.82 2.84 -7.34
C VAL A 21 -1.41 2.61 -5.89
N THR A 22 -1.80 3.52 -5.02
CA THR A 22 -1.68 3.42 -3.57
C THR A 22 -3.09 3.42 -2.96
N PRO A 23 -3.83 2.30 -3.02
CA PRO A 23 -5.28 2.29 -2.79
C PRO A 23 -5.68 2.43 -1.32
N CYS A 24 -4.78 2.09 -0.41
CA CYS A 24 -5.02 2.20 1.04
C CYS A 24 -4.77 3.62 1.54
N HIS A 25 -3.76 4.29 0.98
CA HIS A 25 -3.38 5.65 1.36
C HIS A 25 -2.75 6.36 0.16
N GLN A 26 -3.57 7.02 -0.65
CA GLN A 26 -3.13 7.68 -1.87
C GLN A 26 -2.11 8.78 -1.54
N TYR A 27 -0.91 8.63 -2.07
CA TYR A 27 0.13 9.63 -1.93
C TYR A 27 -0.03 10.75 -3.00
N PRO A 28 0.08 12.05 -2.65
CA PRO A 28 0.36 12.59 -1.32
C PRO A 28 -0.89 13.02 -0.53
N LEU A 29 -2.10 12.84 -1.05
CA LEU A 29 -3.33 13.47 -0.57
C LEU A 29 -4.04 12.68 0.54
N GLY A 30 -3.62 11.46 0.84
CA GLY A 30 -4.17 10.64 1.91
C GLY A 30 -5.57 10.07 1.65
N PHE A 31 -6.03 10.03 0.39
CA PHE A 31 -7.34 9.47 0.06
C PHE A 31 -7.33 7.94 0.09
N LEU A 32 -8.40 7.38 0.62
CA LEU A 32 -8.68 5.97 0.51
C LEU A 32 -9.45 5.68 -0.77
N MET A 33 -9.04 4.68 -1.55
CA MET A 33 -9.77 4.26 -2.74
C MET A 33 -11.05 3.52 -2.34
N PRO A 34 -12.24 4.04 -2.71
CA PRO A 34 -13.51 3.41 -2.35
C PRO A 34 -13.67 2.03 -3.00
N PRO A 35 -14.49 1.11 -2.40
CA PRO A 35 -14.72 -0.23 -2.95
C PRO A 35 -15.18 -0.24 -4.40
N GLY A 36 -16.08 0.66 -4.79
CA GLY A 36 -16.55 0.76 -6.18
C GLY A 36 -15.42 1.10 -7.16
N LYS A 37 -14.47 1.95 -6.77
CA LYS A 37 -13.29 2.29 -7.60
C LYS A 37 -12.29 1.14 -7.68
N ARG A 38 -12.13 0.38 -6.60
CA ARG A 38 -11.31 -0.85 -6.61
C ARG A 38 -11.84 -1.86 -7.62
N GLN A 39 -13.15 -2.08 -7.62
CA GLN A 39 -13.79 -2.99 -8.56
C GLN A 39 -13.74 -2.48 -10.01
N GLU A 40 -13.95 -1.17 -10.23
CA GLU A 40 -13.82 -0.54 -11.55
C GLU A 40 -12.41 -0.75 -12.12
N LEU A 41 -11.38 -0.54 -11.30
CA LEU A 41 -9.98 -0.72 -11.70
C LEU A 41 -9.66 -2.18 -12.04
N LEU A 42 -10.11 -3.13 -11.23
CA LEU A 42 -9.92 -4.56 -11.49
C LEU A 42 -10.63 -5.00 -12.78
N ASN A 43 -11.84 -4.50 -13.03
CA ASN A 43 -12.58 -4.78 -14.26
C ASN A 43 -11.87 -4.21 -15.48
N TRP A 44 -11.34 -2.99 -15.38
CA TRP A 44 -10.53 -2.39 -16.44
C TRP A 44 -9.29 -3.20 -16.74
N ALA A 45 -8.53 -3.59 -15.72
CA ALA A 45 -7.30 -4.36 -15.91
C ALA A 45 -7.57 -5.70 -16.63
N ALA A 46 -8.65 -6.38 -16.22
CA ALA A 46 -9.07 -7.63 -16.87
C ALA A 46 -9.48 -7.42 -18.34
N ALA A 47 -10.30 -6.40 -18.63
CA ALA A 47 -10.77 -6.11 -19.98
C ALA A 47 -9.65 -5.66 -20.92
N SER A 48 -8.69 -4.88 -20.42
CA SER A 48 -7.59 -4.29 -21.19
C SER A 48 -6.34 -5.17 -21.21
N ARG A 49 -6.33 -6.30 -20.48
CA ARG A 49 -5.13 -7.11 -20.23
C ARG A 49 -3.97 -6.27 -19.72
N ALA A 50 -4.28 -5.35 -18.80
CA ALA A 50 -3.34 -4.43 -18.19
C ALA A 50 -2.96 -4.92 -16.78
N TRP A 51 -1.84 -4.42 -16.27
CA TRP A 51 -1.34 -4.72 -14.94
C TRP A 51 -1.69 -3.61 -13.96
N ILE A 52 -1.94 -3.98 -12.72
CA ILE A 52 -2.03 -3.06 -11.60
C ILE A 52 -0.84 -3.33 -10.70
N LEU A 53 -0.04 -2.29 -10.43
CA LEU A 53 0.98 -2.30 -9.40
C LEU A 53 0.37 -1.61 -8.17
N GLU A 54 0.06 -2.40 -7.16
CA GLU A 54 -0.47 -1.93 -5.89
C GLU A 54 0.68 -1.67 -4.93
N ASP A 55 0.96 -0.40 -4.63
CA ASP A 55 1.95 -0.02 -3.62
C ASP A 55 1.25 0.16 -2.27
N ASP A 56 1.35 -0.87 -1.43
CA ASP A 56 0.79 -0.91 -0.09
C ASP A 56 1.90 -0.67 0.94
N TYR A 57 2.26 0.60 1.09
CA TYR A 57 3.42 1.01 1.88
C TYR A 57 3.15 1.22 3.38
N ASP A 58 1.89 1.31 3.80
CA ASP A 58 1.48 1.58 5.19
C ASP A 58 0.08 1.04 5.56
N GLY A 59 -0.44 0.07 4.80
CA GLY A 59 -1.79 -0.48 5.00
C GLY A 59 -2.05 -1.08 6.39
N GLU A 60 -1.00 -1.48 7.12
CA GLU A 60 -1.11 -1.91 8.50
C GLU A 60 -1.47 -0.78 9.48
N LEU A 61 -1.19 0.49 9.13
CA LEU A 61 -1.34 1.65 10.01
C LEU A 61 -2.71 2.34 9.91
N ARG A 62 -3.76 1.59 9.67
CA ARG A 62 -5.11 2.15 9.69
C ARG A 62 -5.62 2.33 11.13
N TYR A 63 -6.09 3.54 11.46
CA TYR A 63 -6.60 3.90 12.79
C TYR A 63 -8.13 3.85 12.87
N ASP A 64 -8.83 4.19 11.78
CA ASP A 64 -10.28 4.29 11.75
C ASP A 64 -10.90 3.18 10.90
N GLY A 65 -11.86 2.43 11.46
CA GLY A 65 -12.65 1.42 10.76
C GLY A 65 -11.90 0.13 10.45
N GLU A 66 -12.58 -0.77 9.73
CA GLU A 66 -12.01 -2.05 9.31
C GLU A 66 -10.96 -1.86 8.20
N PRO A 67 -9.90 -2.68 8.18
CA PRO A 67 -8.93 -2.68 7.10
C PRO A 67 -9.61 -2.97 5.75
N TYR A 68 -9.26 -2.21 4.73
CA TYR A 68 -9.69 -2.55 3.38
C TYR A 68 -8.79 -3.66 2.83
N PRO A 69 -9.38 -4.68 2.19
CA PRO A 69 -8.59 -5.72 1.57
C PRO A 69 -7.73 -5.16 0.43
N ALA A 70 -6.50 -5.63 0.31
CA ALA A 70 -5.63 -5.29 -0.82
C ALA A 70 -6.31 -5.63 -2.15
N LEU A 71 -6.00 -4.89 -3.23
CA LEU A 71 -6.50 -5.20 -4.57
C LEU A 71 -6.09 -6.61 -5.00
N ALA A 72 -4.87 -7.02 -4.66
CA ALA A 72 -4.38 -8.38 -4.93
C ALA A 72 -5.29 -9.46 -4.31
N SER A 73 -5.84 -9.23 -3.09
CA SER A 73 -6.76 -10.17 -2.47
C SER A 73 -8.15 -10.19 -3.11
N LEU A 74 -8.54 -9.11 -3.77
CA LEU A 74 -9.80 -8.99 -4.50
C LEU A 74 -9.71 -9.52 -5.94
N ASP A 75 -8.50 -9.62 -6.48
CA ASP A 75 -8.22 -10.04 -7.87
C ASP A 75 -8.40 -11.56 -8.10
N LYS A 76 -8.52 -12.34 -7.04
CA LYS A 76 -8.76 -13.79 -6.96
C LYS A 76 -8.14 -14.59 -8.12
N ASP A 77 -8.88 -14.75 -9.23
CA ASP A 77 -8.52 -15.63 -10.34
C ASP A 77 -8.02 -14.86 -11.58
N ARG A 78 -8.01 -13.53 -11.57
CA ARG A 78 -7.66 -12.71 -12.74
C ARG A 78 -6.16 -12.57 -12.94
N GLY A 79 -5.41 -12.53 -11.84
CA GLY A 79 -3.95 -12.48 -11.84
C GLY A 79 -3.38 -11.23 -12.53
N SER A 80 -4.04 -10.09 -12.36
CA SER A 80 -3.65 -8.79 -12.95
C SER A 80 -2.99 -7.83 -11.97
N VAL A 81 -2.96 -8.16 -10.66
CA VAL A 81 -2.39 -7.32 -9.62
C VAL A 81 -1.06 -7.85 -9.13
N VAL A 82 -0.06 -6.97 -9.11
CA VAL A 82 1.22 -7.16 -8.42
C VAL A 82 1.20 -6.26 -7.20
N ASN A 83 1.24 -6.85 -6.00
CA ASN A 83 1.27 -6.10 -4.75
C ASN A 83 2.72 -5.89 -4.31
N LEU A 84 3.04 -4.67 -3.93
CA LEU A 84 4.32 -4.24 -3.41
C LEU A 84 4.15 -3.84 -1.95
N GLY A 85 4.94 -4.43 -1.07
CA GLY A 85 4.93 -4.06 0.33
C GLY A 85 6.35 -3.91 0.87
N ASN A 86 6.47 -3.30 2.04
CA ASN A 86 7.76 -3.14 2.70
C ASN A 86 7.63 -3.13 4.22
N PHE A 87 8.72 -3.49 4.89
CA PHE A 87 8.82 -3.47 6.34
C PHE A 87 9.46 -2.20 6.90
N THR A 88 9.92 -1.31 6.02
CA THR A 88 10.70 -0.13 6.37
C THR A 88 9.98 0.80 7.33
N LYS A 89 8.70 1.07 7.10
CA LYS A 89 7.89 1.94 7.96
C LYS A 89 7.45 1.26 9.24
N MET A 90 7.31 -0.05 9.19
CA MET A 90 6.85 -0.84 10.34
C MET A 90 7.98 -1.16 11.32
N ILE A 91 9.21 -1.29 10.85
CA ILE A 91 10.37 -1.62 11.70
C ILE A 91 11.23 -0.37 11.91
N TYR A 92 12.06 -0.03 10.96
CA TYR A 92 12.84 1.21 10.91
C TYR A 92 13.43 1.42 9.49
N PRO A 93 13.75 2.65 9.08
CA PRO A 93 14.18 2.95 7.70
C PRO A 93 15.43 2.16 7.25
N GLY A 94 16.39 1.94 8.13
CA GLY A 94 17.61 1.20 7.81
C GLY A 94 17.42 -0.31 7.58
N PHE A 95 16.24 -0.86 7.90
CA PHE A 95 15.94 -2.26 7.65
C PHE A 95 15.83 -2.57 6.14
N ASN A 96 15.32 -1.62 5.36
CA ASN A 96 15.29 -1.61 3.90
C ASN A 96 14.97 -2.97 3.25
N LEU A 97 13.92 -3.63 3.72
CA LEU A 97 13.41 -4.88 3.18
C LEU A 97 11.99 -4.67 2.66
N GLY A 98 11.80 -4.96 1.37
CA GLY A 98 10.50 -4.99 0.72
C GLY A 98 10.17 -6.39 0.20
N TYR A 99 8.93 -6.58 -0.17
CA TYR A 99 8.45 -7.82 -0.78
C TYR A 99 7.52 -7.52 -1.94
N LEU A 100 7.37 -8.50 -2.81
CA LEU A 100 6.49 -8.44 -3.97
C LEU A 100 5.65 -9.71 -4.01
N ILE A 101 4.33 -9.54 -4.10
CA ILE A 101 3.40 -10.64 -4.31
C ILE A 101 2.91 -10.54 -5.75
N ALA A 102 3.32 -11.49 -6.58
CA ALA A 102 2.99 -11.52 -8.00
C ALA A 102 2.10 -12.69 -8.35
N PRO A 103 1.29 -12.58 -9.43
CA PRO A 103 0.65 -13.72 -10.03
C PRO A 103 1.66 -14.83 -10.37
N ARG A 104 1.27 -16.09 -10.17
CA ARG A 104 2.17 -17.26 -10.35
C ARG A 104 2.93 -17.26 -11.68
N GLY A 105 2.27 -16.83 -12.77
CA GLY A 105 2.90 -16.76 -14.09
C GLY A 105 4.03 -15.73 -14.21
N LEU A 106 4.09 -14.74 -13.31
CA LEU A 106 5.10 -13.68 -13.32
C LEU A 106 6.24 -13.89 -12.31
N ALA A 107 6.07 -14.75 -11.32
CA ALA A 107 7.02 -14.90 -10.21
C ALA A 107 8.45 -15.14 -10.72
N LYS A 108 8.63 -16.13 -11.61
CA LYS A 108 9.95 -16.43 -12.20
C LYS A 108 10.57 -15.28 -13.01
N HIS A 109 9.74 -14.45 -13.63
CA HIS A 109 10.23 -13.28 -14.36
C HIS A 109 10.76 -12.21 -13.40
N PHE A 110 10.08 -11.99 -12.28
CA PHE A 110 10.56 -11.09 -11.24
C PHE A 110 11.82 -11.62 -10.56
N GLU A 111 11.91 -12.93 -10.28
CA GLU A 111 13.13 -13.56 -9.75
C GLU A 111 14.32 -13.34 -10.70
N GLY A 112 14.11 -13.59 -12.00
CA GLY A 112 15.15 -13.38 -13.01
C GLY A 112 15.57 -11.91 -13.13
N ALA A 113 14.63 -10.99 -13.14
CA ALA A 113 14.91 -9.55 -13.15
C ALA A 113 15.68 -9.10 -11.90
N LYS A 114 15.29 -9.60 -10.72
CA LYS A 114 15.97 -9.34 -9.46
C LYS A 114 17.42 -9.82 -9.49
N LEU A 115 17.64 -11.05 -9.96
CA LEU A 115 18.97 -11.62 -10.07
C LEU A 115 19.90 -10.81 -10.98
N LEU A 116 19.36 -10.25 -12.07
CA LEU A 116 20.12 -9.43 -13.01
C LEU A 116 20.39 -8.02 -12.48
N ASN A 117 19.49 -7.46 -11.67
CA ASN A 117 19.58 -6.08 -11.20
C ASN A 117 20.50 -5.95 -9.98
N ASP A 118 20.24 -6.66 -8.92
CA ASP A 118 20.97 -6.53 -7.64
C ASP A 118 21.25 -7.87 -6.94
N ARG A 119 21.02 -8.97 -7.63
CA ARG A 119 21.21 -10.36 -7.18
C ARG A 119 20.29 -10.75 -6.03
N HIS A 120 20.64 -10.34 -4.80
CA HIS A 120 19.92 -10.76 -3.59
C HIS A 120 19.69 -9.59 -2.64
N ALA A 121 18.52 -9.57 -2.01
CA ALA A 121 18.34 -8.75 -0.80
C ALA A 121 19.14 -9.37 0.35
N SER A 122 19.36 -8.59 1.41
CA SER A 122 20.10 -9.06 2.59
C SER A 122 19.47 -10.32 3.19
N GLU A 123 20.16 -11.46 3.14
CA GLU A 123 19.69 -12.71 3.73
C GLU A 123 19.49 -12.59 5.25
N VAL A 124 20.38 -11.85 5.92
CA VAL A 124 20.29 -11.59 7.36
C VAL A 124 18.97 -10.90 7.71
N HIS A 125 18.60 -9.86 6.96
CA HIS A 125 17.32 -9.15 7.18
C HIS A 125 16.11 -10.06 6.89
N GLN A 126 16.20 -10.93 5.89
CA GLN A 126 15.13 -11.87 5.56
C GLN A 126 14.93 -12.91 6.68
N VAL A 127 16.03 -13.48 7.19
CA VAL A 127 15.97 -14.44 8.31
C VAL A 127 15.42 -13.79 9.58
N ILE A 128 15.94 -12.61 9.95
CA ILE A 128 15.45 -11.88 11.11
C ILE A 128 13.93 -11.61 10.97
N MET A 129 13.49 -11.16 9.80
CA MET A 129 12.07 -10.86 9.58
C MET A 129 11.20 -12.11 9.60
N SER A 130 11.69 -13.21 9.04
CA SER A 130 11.01 -14.51 9.06
C SER A 130 10.78 -14.99 10.48
N GLU A 131 11.81 -14.99 11.31
CA GLU A 131 11.72 -15.37 12.73
C GLU A 131 10.81 -14.42 13.53
N PHE A 132 10.89 -13.11 13.23
CA PHE A 132 10.06 -12.10 13.89
C PHE A 132 8.57 -12.29 13.59
N ILE A 133 8.23 -12.66 12.35
CA ILE A 133 6.86 -13.00 11.94
C ILE A 133 6.44 -14.33 12.53
N ALA A 134 7.25 -15.38 12.37
CA ALA A 134 6.92 -16.73 12.82
C ALA A 134 6.70 -16.81 14.33
N GLY A 135 7.44 -16.02 15.11
CA GLY A 135 7.30 -15.91 16.56
C GLY A 135 6.08 -15.08 17.01
N GLY A 136 5.29 -14.49 16.10
CA GLY A 136 4.14 -13.63 16.43
C GLY A 136 4.55 -12.25 16.99
N PHE A 137 5.84 -11.91 16.95
CA PHE A 137 6.35 -10.64 17.46
C PHE A 137 5.99 -9.47 16.54
N TYR A 138 5.88 -9.72 15.24
CA TYR A 138 5.53 -8.70 14.27
C TYR A 138 4.13 -8.13 14.53
N GLU A 139 3.12 -8.99 14.68
CA GLU A 139 1.74 -8.55 14.96
C GLU A 139 1.64 -7.82 16.31
N ALA A 140 2.37 -8.29 17.32
CA ALA A 140 2.42 -7.61 18.62
C ALA A 140 3.06 -6.23 18.52
N HIS A 141 4.11 -6.10 17.70
CA HIS A 141 4.78 -4.83 17.39
C HIS A 141 3.84 -3.87 16.65
N ILE A 142 3.15 -4.32 15.60
CA ILE A 142 2.19 -3.51 14.83
C ILE A 142 1.07 -3.00 15.75
N ARG A 143 0.49 -3.83 16.61
CA ARG A 143 -0.52 -3.39 17.58
C ARG A 143 -0.02 -2.28 18.50
N ARG A 144 1.23 -2.36 18.95
CA ARG A 144 1.86 -1.31 19.77
C ARG A 144 2.11 -0.03 18.98
N LEU A 145 2.61 -0.16 17.75
CA LEU A 145 2.84 0.98 16.87
C LEU A 145 1.56 1.74 16.55
N LYS A 146 0.47 1.04 16.25
CA LYS A 146 -0.83 1.68 16.00
C LYS A 146 -1.23 2.60 17.15
N LYS A 147 -1.22 2.10 18.38
CA LYS A 147 -1.56 2.92 19.56
C LYS A 147 -0.65 4.14 19.71
N LEU A 148 0.65 3.96 19.49
CA LEU A 148 1.61 5.05 19.60
C LEU A 148 1.39 6.11 18.52
N TYR A 149 1.19 5.69 17.28
CA TYR A 149 1.02 6.61 16.15
C TYR A 149 -0.34 7.29 16.18
N GLU A 150 -1.39 6.60 16.60
CA GLU A 150 -2.71 7.20 16.84
C GLU A 150 -2.63 8.35 17.85
N SER A 151 -1.92 8.15 18.97
CA SER A 151 -1.68 9.20 19.96
C SER A 151 -0.90 10.37 19.37
N ARG A 152 0.18 10.09 18.63
CA ARG A 152 1.00 11.14 17.98
C ARG A 152 0.22 11.90 16.91
N ARG A 153 -0.58 11.20 16.12
CA ARG A 153 -1.47 11.78 15.11
C ARG A 153 -2.48 12.73 15.76
N SER A 154 -3.13 12.31 16.84
CA SER A 154 -4.10 13.13 17.56
C SER A 154 -3.45 14.40 18.11
N THR A 155 -2.25 14.30 18.70
CA THR A 155 -1.48 15.44 19.14
C THR A 155 -1.14 16.38 17.98
N LEU A 156 -0.65 15.83 16.87
CA LEU A 156 -0.30 16.63 15.68
C LEU A 156 -1.52 17.39 15.14
N ILE A 157 -2.66 16.73 15.02
CA ILE A 157 -3.89 17.36 14.52
C ILE A 157 -4.31 18.50 15.45
N ALA A 158 -4.30 18.27 16.77
CA ALA A 158 -4.67 19.29 17.76
C ALA A 158 -3.73 20.52 17.69
N GLU A 159 -2.42 20.30 17.54
CA GLU A 159 -1.46 21.40 17.41
C GLU A 159 -1.57 22.13 16.07
N LEU A 160 -1.83 21.42 14.97
CA LEU A 160 -2.10 22.03 13.67
C LEU A 160 -3.38 22.91 13.72
N ASP A 161 -4.45 22.41 14.29
CA ASP A 161 -5.69 23.18 14.45
C ASP A 161 -5.47 24.41 15.34
N ARG A 162 -4.70 24.25 16.41
CA ARG A 162 -4.39 25.36 17.34
C ARG A 162 -3.59 26.48 16.69
N HIS A 163 -2.61 26.13 15.86
CA HIS A 163 -1.64 27.10 15.33
C HIS A 163 -1.92 27.53 13.89
N LEU A 164 -2.59 26.72 13.09
CA LEU A 164 -2.80 26.96 11.66
C LEU A 164 -4.26 27.17 11.25
N ALA A 165 -5.22 27.12 12.18
CA ALA A 165 -6.63 27.34 11.86
C ALA A 165 -6.92 28.65 11.06
N PRO A 166 -6.21 29.77 11.27
CA PRO A 166 -6.40 30.98 10.47
C PRO A 166 -5.96 30.84 9.00
N TYR A 167 -5.09 29.90 8.70
CA TYR A 167 -4.47 29.72 7.39
C TYR A 167 -5.02 28.54 6.60
N GLY A 168 -5.72 27.61 7.26
CA GLY A 168 -6.25 26.43 6.61
C GLY A 168 -6.92 25.47 7.60
N ARG A 169 -7.34 24.33 7.08
CA ARG A 169 -7.91 23.25 7.89
C ARG A 169 -7.18 21.94 7.65
N VAL A 170 -7.06 21.13 8.66
CA VAL A 170 -6.56 19.76 8.53
C VAL A 170 -7.59 18.92 7.75
N VAL A 171 -7.14 18.26 6.68
CA VAL A 171 -7.97 17.27 5.98
C VAL A 171 -7.84 15.95 6.72
N PRO A 172 -8.94 15.35 7.20
CA PRO A 172 -8.88 14.08 7.91
C PRO A 172 -8.27 12.98 7.03
N CYS A 173 -7.33 12.26 7.57
CA CYS A 173 -6.74 11.06 6.98
C CYS A 173 -7.01 9.88 7.92
N HIS A 174 -7.37 8.72 7.38
CA HIS A 174 -7.72 7.53 8.18
C HIS A 174 -6.48 6.67 8.53
N GLN A 175 -5.30 7.14 8.11
CA GLN A 175 -4.00 6.54 8.40
C GLN A 175 -3.04 7.55 9.01
#